data_c57fcee612439b70064728df0ed467cd
#
_entry.id   c57fcee612439b70064728df0ed467cd
#
_cell.length_a   1.000
_cell.length_b   1.000
_cell.length_c   1.000
_cell.angle_alpha   90.00
_cell.angle_beta   90.00
_cell.angle_gamma   90.00
#
_symmetry.space_group_name_H-M   'P 1'
#
loop_
_entity.id
_entity.type
_entity.pdbx_description
1 polymer ?
#
loop_
_entity_poly.entity_id
_entity_poly.type
_entity_poly.pdbx_seq_one_letter_code
_entity_poly.pdbx_strand_id
1 'polypeptide(L)'
;SSNPVLRDIIRNKPRVVVLNKSDLADPKQTGLWAAKYKKQGLRAVKVERKTGKGLPALYQTIREELKEQIAGWERKGMTGRPIRVMVLGIPNVGKSSIINRMLIGGGAGKAEVRDKPGVTRQNRWFTVGKGFELLDTPGVLWPKFEDPIVGERLAFTGAVKDEILDVEGLAGRLLEVIAELYPQSLEARYKVKLPTEPLAGHELLELVGRKRGMLVSGGEVDTERAAITVLDEFRGGKLGA
;
A
#
# COMPACT_ATOMS: atom_id res chain seq x y z
N SER A 1 10.62 4.82 -2.95
CA SER A 1 11.26 4.24 -4.13
C SER A 1 10.25 4.15 -5.26
N SER A 2 10.58 4.62 -6.43
CA SER A 2 9.74 4.48 -7.61
C SER A 2 10.24 3.27 -8.41
N ASN A 3 9.32 2.38 -8.80
CA ASN A 3 9.66 1.23 -9.64
C ASN A 3 10.19 1.72 -11.00
N PRO A 4 11.46 1.47 -11.36
CA PRO A 4 12.05 1.95 -12.61
C PRO A 4 11.34 1.38 -13.84
N VAL A 5 10.90 0.12 -13.81
CA VAL A 5 10.17 -0.53 -14.91
C VAL A 5 8.89 0.22 -15.25
N LEU A 6 8.21 0.80 -14.26
CA LEU A 6 7.00 1.59 -14.52
C LEU A 6 7.28 2.90 -15.24
N ARG A 7 8.47 3.51 -15.08
CA ARG A 7 8.84 4.73 -15.80
C ARG A 7 8.89 4.48 -17.31
N ASP A 8 9.47 3.36 -17.72
CA ASP A 8 9.63 3.00 -19.13
C ASP A 8 8.27 2.67 -19.78
N ILE A 9 7.38 2.02 -19.03
CA ILE A 9 6.02 1.69 -19.51
C ILE A 9 5.16 2.94 -19.66
N ILE A 10 5.23 3.87 -18.71
CA ILE A 10 4.36 5.05 -18.66
C ILE A 10 4.79 6.09 -19.70
N ARG A 11 6.10 6.28 -19.90
CA ARG A 11 6.65 7.31 -20.81
C ARG A 11 5.98 8.69 -20.57
N ASN A 12 5.39 9.26 -21.64
CA ASN A 12 4.76 10.58 -21.63
C ASN A 12 3.24 10.55 -21.36
N LYS A 13 2.70 9.42 -20.83
CA LYS A 13 1.27 9.35 -20.53
C LYS A 13 0.93 10.16 -19.27
N PRO A 14 -0.22 10.86 -19.25
CA PRO A 14 -0.72 11.52 -18.06
C PRO A 14 -0.79 10.54 -16.89
N ARG A 15 -0.40 10.97 -15.69
CA ARG A 15 -0.35 10.10 -14.51
C ARG A 15 -0.72 10.84 -13.24
N VAL A 16 -1.47 10.14 -12.40
CA VAL A 16 -1.81 10.60 -11.04
C VAL A 16 -1.24 9.60 -10.05
N VAL A 17 -0.53 10.11 -9.04
CA VAL A 17 0.00 9.28 -7.95
C VAL A 17 -1.07 9.11 -6.89
N VAL A 18 -1.39 7.88 -6.52
CA VAL A 18 -2.33 7.58 -5.44
C VAL A 18 -1.56 7.10 -4.22
N LEU A 19 -1.58 7.90 -3.15
CA LEU A 19 -1.08 7.54 -1.84
C LEU A 19 -2.19 6.80 -1.09
N ASN A 20 -2.25 5.49 -1.35
CA ASN A 20 -3.28 4.62 -0.76
C ASN A 20 -2.93 4.22 0.67
N LYS A 21 -3.91 3.71 1.41
CA LYS A 21 -3.79 3.36 2.83
C LYS A 21 -3.31 4.55 3.69
N SER A 22 -3.70 5.77 3.30
CA SER A 22 -3.30 6.99 4.03
C SER A 22 -3.87 7.04 5.46
N ASP A 23 -4.84 6.20 5.76
CA ASP A 23 -5.38 5.94 7.10
C ASP A 23 -4.47 5.09 7.99
N LEU A 24 -3.44 4.47 7.43
CA LEU A 24 -2.45 3.63 8.14
C LEU A 24 -1.07 4.27 8.21
N ALA A 25 -0.87 5.41 7.59
CA ALA A 25 0.43 6.06 7.47
C ALA A 25 0.47 7.36 8.28
N ASP A 26 1.65 7.74 8.74
CA ASP A 26 1.89 9.03 9.37
C ASP A 26 1.40 10.16 8.46
N PRO A 27 0.43 10.99 8.91
CA PRO A 27 -0.12 12.09 8.12
C PRO A 27 0.91 13.13 7.69
N LYS A 28 1.93 13.39 8.54
CA LYS A 28 3.02 14.33 8.28
C LYS A 28 3.90 13.82 7.15
N GLN A 29 4.34 12.56 7.25
CA GLN A 29 5.15 11.92 6.20
C GLN A 29 4.38 11.81 4.88
N THR A 30 3.10 11.45 4.95
CA THR A 30 2.22 11.40 3.77
C THR A 30 2.12 12.79 3.11
N GLY A 31 2.07 13.86 3.91
CA GLY A 31 2.08 15.24 3.43
C GLY A 31 3.37 15.60 2.70
N LEU A 32 4.53 15.23 3.27
CA LEU A 32 5.84 15.46 2.66
C LEU A 32 5.99 14.73 1.32
N TRP A 33 5.52 13.49 1.23
CA TRP A 33 5.53 12.75 -0.03
C TRP A 33 4.63 13.39 -1.09
N ALA A 34 3.43 13.83 -0.73
CA ALA A 34 2.54 14.54 -1.65
C ALA A 34 3.20 15.83 -2.18
N ALA A 35 3.86 16.60 -1.31
CA ALA A 35 4.60 17.81 -1.70
C ALA A 35 5.80 17.49 -2.62
N LYS A 36 6.52 16.39 -2.36
CA LYS A 36 7.61 15.93 -3.22
C LYS A 36 7.13 15.61 -4.62
N TYR A 37 6.02 14.87 -4.76
CA TYR A 37 5.44 14.57 -6.08
C TYR A 37 4.99 15.85 -6.80
N LYS A 38 4.38 16.79 -6.08
CA LYS A 38 3.99 18.09 -6.65
C LYS A 38 5.19 18.85 -7.21
N LYS A 39 6.34 18.87 -6.50
CA LYS A 39 7.60 19.47 -7.00
C LYS A 39 8.11 18.80 -8.27
N GLN A 40 7.77 17.53 -8.49
CA GLN A 40 8.11 16.78 -9.71
C GLN A 40 7.08 16.94 -10.84
N GLY A 41 6.14 17.88 -10.70
CA GLY A 41 5.05 18.08 -11.67
C GLY A 41 3.97 16.99 -11.66
N LEU A 42 3.92 16.15 -10.62
CA LEU A 42 2.95 15.07 -10.51
C LEU A 42 1.85 15.43 -9.51
N ARG A 43 0.62 15.14 -9.86
CA ARG A 43 -0.49 15.25 -8.93
C ARG A 43 -0.54 14.01 -8.04
N ALA A 44 -0.64 14.22 -6.72
CA ALA A 44 -0.76 13.15 -5.74
C ALA A 44 -2.07 13.27 -4.96
N VAL A 45 -2.80 12.17 -4.84
CA VAL A 45 -4.08 12.09 -4.11
C VAL A 45 -3.96 11.07 -2.99
N LYS A 46 -4.35 11.46 -1.78
CA LYS A 46 -4.42 10.57 -0.63
C LYS A 46 -5.75 9.81 -0.66
N VAL A 47 -5.71 8.49 -0.47
CA VAL A 47 -6.91 7.66 -0.43
C VAL A 47 -6.87 6.77 0.80
N GLU A 48 -7.94 6.77 1.58
CA GLU A 48 -8.12 5.88 2.71
C GLU A 48 -8.68 4.53 2.26
N ARG A 49 -8.04 3.44 2.71
CA ARG A 49 -8.47 2.09 2.35
C ARG A 49 -9.87 1.76 2.89
N LYS A 50 -10.12 2.09 4.16
CA LYS A 50 -11.34 1.67 4.87
C LYS A 50 -12.56 2.46 4.45
N THR A 51 -12.46 3.76 4.31
CA THR A 51 -13.59 4.66 4.08
C THR A 51 -13.77 5.00 2.60
N GLY A 52 -12.69 4.94 1.81
CA GLY A 52 -12.67 5.46 0.43
C GLY A 52 -12.58 6.97 0.36
N LYS A 53 -12.34 7.66 1.50
CA LYS A 53 -12.08 9.10 1.50
C LYS A 53 -10.93 9.41 0.56
N GLY A 54 -11.09 10.47 -0.24
CA GLY A 54 -10.14 10.83 -1.29
C GLY A 54 -10.53 10.34 -2.69
N LEU A 55 -11.43 9.37 -2.86
CA LEU A 55 -11.87 8.92 -4.19
C LEU A 55 -12.57 10.02 -5.01
N PRO A 56 -13.43 10.88 -4.46
CA PRO A 56 -13.98 12.00 -5.21
C PRO A 56 -12.90 12.93 -5.76
N ALA A 57 -11.88 13.24 -4.95
CA ALA A 57 -10.73 14.03 -5.37
C ALA A 57 -9.91 13.31 -6.46
N LEU A 58 -9.78 11.98 -6.40
CA LEU A 58 -9.10 11.19 -7.43
C LEU A 58 -9.82 11.30 -8.77
N TYR A 59 -11.14 11.16 -8.82
CA TYR A 59 -11.93 11.32 -10.05
C TYR A 59 -11.75 12.72 -10.66
N GLN A 60 -11.83 13.75 -9.82
CA GLN A 60 -11.64 15.12 -10.25
C GLN A 60 -10.22 15.35 -10.78
N THR A 61 -9.20 14.89 -10.07
CA THR A 61 -7.79 15.03 -10.47
C THR A 61 -7.52 14.35 -11.81
N ILE A 62 -8.09 13.17 -12.07
CA ILE A 62 -7.94 12.48 -13.35
C ILE A 62 -8.59 13.29 -14.48
N ARG A 63 -9.77 13.87 -14.26
CA ARG A 63 -10.46 14.70 -15.26
C ARG A 63 -9.68 16.00 -15.56
N GLU A 64 -9.14 16.61 -14.54
CA GLU A 64 -8.31 17.81 -14.69
C GLU A 64 -7.01 17.52 -15.46
N GLU A 65 -6.38 16.36 -15.19
CA GLU A 65 -5.18 15.93 -15.90
C GLU A 65 -5.43 15.66 -17.40
N LEU A 66 -6.64 15.24 -17.73
CA LEU A 66 -7.06 14.91 -19.10
C LEU A 66 -7.92 16.00 -19.75
N LYS A 67 -8.05 17.17 -19.14
CA LYS A 67 -8.98 18.22 -19.58
C LYS A 67 -8.85 18.57 -21.06
N GLU A 68 -7.64 18.75 -21.56
CA GLU A 68 -7.39 19.09 -22.96
C GLU A 68 -7.74 17.92 -23.91
N GLN A 69 -7.46 16.68 -23.49
CA GLN A 69 -7.79 15.49 -24.27
C GLN A 69 -9.31 15.30 -24.36
N ILE A 70 -10.02 15.49 -23.24
CA ILE A 70 -11.49 15.39 -23.18
C ILE A 70 -12.11 16.45 -24.10
N ALA A 71 -11.67 17.71 -24.01
CA ALA A 71 -12.13 18.79 -24.88
C ALA A 71 -11.83 18.48 -26.37
N GLY A 72 -10.70 17.84 -26.66
CA GLY A 72 -10.36 17.37 -28.00
C GLY A 72 -11.30 16.28 -28.51
N TRP A 73 -11.75 15.36 -27.65
CA TRP A 73 -12.73 14.34 -28.00
C TRP A 73 -14.11 14.95 -28.29
N GLU A 74 -14.56 15.87 -27.44
CA GLU A 74 -15.84 16.56 -27.58
C GLU A 74 -15.90 17.36 -28.90
N ARG A 75 -14.83 18.09 -29.24
CA ARG A 75 -14.72 18.79 -30.55
C ARG A 75 -14.82 17.87 -31.77
N LYS A 76 -14.45 16.59 -31.62
CA LYS A 76 -14.55 15.57 -32.64
C LYS A 76 -15.90 14.80 -32.62
N GLY A 77 -16.86 15.26 -31.82
CA GLY A 77 -18.17 14.63 -31.69
C GLY A 77 -18.17 13.33 -30.84
N MET A 78 -17.07 12.99 -30.20
CA MET A 78 -16.97 11.79 -29.35
C MET A 78 -17.48 12.09 -27.93
N THR A 79 -18.75 12.48 -27.82
CA THR A 79 -19.41 12.73 -26.53
C THR A 79 -19.65 11.42 -25.77
N GLY A 80 -19.45 11.45 -24.45
CA GLY A 80 -19.70 10.29 -23.60
C GLY A 80 -18.62 9.19 -23.68
N ARG A 81 -17.51 9.43 -24.36
CA ARG A 81 -16.39 8.48 -24.40
C ARG A 81 -15.84 8.24 -23.00
N PRO A 82 -15.75 6.98 -22.53
CA PRO A 82 -15.22 6.69 -21.20
C PRO A 82 -13.72 7.00 -21.10
N ILE A 83 -13.33 7.52 -19.94
CA ILE A 83 -11.93 7.73 -19.59
C ILE A 83 -11.32 6.38 -19.19
N ARG A 84 -10.34 5.92 -19.95
CA ARG A 84 -9.62 4.67 -19.70
C ARG A 84 -8.42 4.90 -18.81
N VAL A 85 -8.42 4.26 -17.67
CA VAL A 85 -7.36 4.38 -16.65
C VAL A 85 -6.75 3.01 -16.37
N MET A 86 -5.43 2.92 -16.46
CA MET A 86 -4.67 1.75 -16.01
C MET A 86 -4.21 1.98 -14.58
N VAL A 87 -4.43 1.01 -13.70
CA VAL A 87 -3.99 1.05 -12.29
C VAL A 87 -2.71 0.24 -12.14
N LEU A 88 -1.61 0.92 -11.90
CA LEU A 88 -0.28 0.33 -11.77
C LEU A 88 0.24 0.45 -10.34
N GLY A 89 1.03 -0.50 -9.91
CA GLY A 89 1.71 -0.49 -8.61
C GLY A 89 2.23 -1.86 -8.21
N ILE A 90 3.04 -1.87 -7.17
CA ILE A 90 3.59 -3.10 -6.59
C ILE A 90 2.48 -3.99 -5.99
N PRO A 91 2.76 -5.27 -5.69
CA PRO A 91 1.80 -6.12 -4.98
C PRO A 91 1.36 -5.52 -3.64
N ASN A 92 0.18 -5.88 -3.20
CA ASN A 92 -0.40 -5.54 -1.88
C ASN A 92 -0.55 -4.04 -1.53
N VAL A 93 -0.29 -3.11 -2.46
CA VAL A 93 -0.56 -1.67 -2.24
C VAL A 93 -2.04 -1.32 -2.24
N GLY A 94 -2.91 -2.28 -2.60
CA GLY A 94 -4.37 -2.12 -2.57
C GLY A 94 -4.98 -1.62 -3.88
N LYS A 95 -4.38 -1.94 -5.04
CA LYS A 95 -4.93 -1.64 -6.37
C LYS A 95 -6.38 -2.12 -6.51
N SER A 96 -6.60 -3.42 -6.34
CA SER A 96 -7.93 -4.02 -6.46
C SER A 96 -8.91 -3.47 -5.42
N SER A 97 -8.43 -3.10 -4.22
CA SER A 97 -9.28 -2.45 -3.21
C SER A 97 -9.77 -1.08 -3.65
N ILE A 98 -8.92 -0.28 -4.31
CA ILE A 98 -9.32 1.02 -4.87
C ILE A 98 -10.34 0.80 -6.00
N ILE A 99 -10.06 -0.12 -6.93
CA ILE A 99 -10.95 -0.46 -8.04
C ILE A 99 -12.31 -0.89 -7.51
N ASN A 100 -12.36 -1.80 -6.53
CA ASN A 100 -13.61 -2.25 -5.91
C ASN A 100 -14.38 -1.10 -5.27
N ARG A 101 -13.70 -0.19 -4.60
CA ARG A 101 -14.35 1.00 -4.03
C ARG A 101 -14.90 1.94 -5.09
N MET A 102 -14.17 2.11 -6.19
CA MET A 102 -14.62 2.91 -7.31
C MET A 102 -15.86 2.29 -7.98
N LEU A 103 -15.91 0.96 -8.10
CA LEU A 103 -17.07 0.22 -8.61
C LEU A 103 -18.31 0.42 -7.73
N ILE A 104 -18.17 0.26 -6.41
CA ILE A 104 -19.28 0.42 -5.45
C ILE A 104 -19.77 1.88 -5.45
N GLY A 105 -18.86 2.85 -5.38
CA GLY A 105 -19.19 4.28 -5.33
C GLY A 105 -19.66 4.87 -6.67
N GLY A 106 -19.51 4.14 -7.77
CA GLY A 106 -19.91 4.56 -9.11
C GLY A 106 -21.33 4.19 -9.51
N GLY A 107 -22.09 3.45 -8.68
CA GLY A 107 -23.45 3.00 -9.02
C GLY A 107 -23.48 1.93 -10.11
N ALA A 108 -22.36 1.44 -10.57
CA ALA A 108 -22.28 0.23 -11.38
C ALA A 108 -22.65 -0.95 -10.48
N GLY A 109 -23.72 -1.66 -10.82
CA GLY A 109 -24.20 -2.80 -10.06
C GLY A 109 -23.08 -3.78 -9.74
N LYS A 110 -23.26 -4.57 -8.67
CA LYS A 110 -22.28 -5.53 -8.14
C LYS A 110 -21.47 -6.20 -9.27
N ALA A 111 -20.28 -5.68 -9.55
CA ALA A 111 -19.31 -6.48 -10.28
C ALA A 111 -19.00 -7.67 -9.37
N GLU A 112 -19.28 -8.87 -9.82
CA GLU A 112 -18.92 -10.09 -9.13
C GLU A 112 -17.40 -10.11 -8.93
N VAL A 113 -16.96 -9.65 -7.79
CA VAL A 113 -15.57 -9.76 -7.37
C VAL A 113 -15.39 -11.18 -6.84
N ARG A 114 -15.17 -12.10 -7.75
CA ARG A 114 -14.89 -13.52 -7.47
C ARG A 114 -13.40 -13.79 -7.34
N ASP A 115 -12.62 -12.97 -6.66
CA ASP A 115 -11.26 -13.37 -6.30
C ASP A 115 -10.84 -12.72 -4.97
N LYS A 116 -10.12 -13.48 -4.16
CA LYS A 116 -9.57 -13.01 -2.88
C LYS A 116 -8.82 -11.69 -3.10
N PRO A 117 -9.06 -10.65 -2.28
CA PRO A 117 -8.33 -9.39 -2.39
C PRO A 117 -6.84 -9.66 -2.28
N GLY A 118 -6.07 -9.27 -3.29
CA GLY A 118 -4.61 -9.31 -3.24
C GLY A 118 -3.90 -10.07 -4.36
N VAL A 119 -4.58 -10.85 -5.19
CA VAL A 119 -3.93 -11.60 -6.27
C VAL A 119 -4.64 -11.40 -7.60
N THR A 120 -4.26 -10.35 -8.33
CA THR A 120 -4.67 -10.17 -9.74
C THR A 120 -3.70 -10.97 -10.61
N ARG A 121 -4.18 -12.02 -11.26
CA ARG A 121 -3.38 -12.89 -12.16
C ARG A 121 -3.42 -12.48 -13.62
N GLN A 122 -4.47 -11.75 -14.04
CA GLN A 122 -4.70 -11.32 -15.42
C GLN A 122 -5.21 -9.88 -15.47
N ASN A 123 -4.96 -9.19 -16.58
CA ASN A 123 -5.52 -7.87 -16.84
C ASN A 123 -7.03 -7.95 -17.03
N ARG A 124 -7.79 -7.15 -16.27
CA ARG A 124 -9.26 -7.08 -16.38
C ARG A 124 -9.73 -5.64 -16.51
N TRP A 125 -10.66 -5.41 -17.42
CA TRP A 125 -11.36 -4.13 -17.55
C TRP A 125 -12.61 -4.11 -16.69
N PHE A 126 -12.83 -3.00 -16.02
CA PHE A 126 -13.99 -2.74 -15.19
C PHE A 126 -14.63 -1.43 -15.63
N THR A 127 -15.90 -1.46 -15.98
CA THR A 127 -16.67 -0.23 -16.20
C THR A 127 -17.10 0.31 -14.83
N VAL A 128 -16.64 1.51 -14.53
CA VAL A 128 -16.98 2.24 -13.31
C VAL A 128 -17.96 3.34 -13.67
N GLY A 129 -18.95 3.59 -12.84
CA GLY A 129 -19.81 4.75 -13.02
C GLY A 129 -19.03 6.03 -13.21
N LYS A 130 -19.70 7.12 -13.58
CA LYS A 130 -19.09 8.44 -13.83
C LYS A 130 -18.20 8.52 -15.07
N GLY A 131 -18.36 7.60 -16.02
CA GLY A 131 -17.64 7.62 -17.31
C GLY A 131 -16.19 7.17 -17.23
N PHE A 132 -15.87 6.23 -16.35
CA PHE A 132 -14.55 5.62 -16.26
C PHE A 132 -14.55 4.13 -16.59
N GLU A 133 -13.50 3.68 -17.27
CA GLU A 133 -13.12 2.28 -17.44
C GLU A 133 -11.74 2.09 -16.80
N LEU A 134 -11.63 1.12 -15.89
CA LEU A 134 -10.39 0.82 -15.18
C LEU A 134 -9.81 -0.50 -15.65
N LEU A 135 -8.51 -0.52 -15.88
CA LEU A 135 -7.75 -1.75 -16.08
C LEU A 135 -7.00 -2.11 -14.80
N ASP A 136 -7.38 -3.21 -14.16
CA ASP A 136 -6.59 -3.79 -13.07
C ASP A 136 -5.45 -4.61 -13.67
N THR A 137 -4.26 -4.38 -13.14
CA THR A 137 -3.05 -5.07 -13.56
C THR A 137 -2.43 -5.85 -12.40
N PRO A 138 -1.77 -6.98 -12.67
CA PRO A 138 -0.95 -7.64 -11.67
C PRO A 138 0.05 -6.66 -11.03
N GLY A 139 0.37 -6.90 -9.76
CA GLY A 139 1.41 -6.13 -9.10
C GLY A 139 2.76 -6.36 -9.77
N VAL A 140 3.47 -5.29 -10.08
CA VAL A 140 4.78 -5.34 -10.75
C VAL A 140 5.86 -4.95 -9.74
N LEU A 141 6.67 -5.95 -9.35
CA LEU A 141 7.95 -5.73 -8.68
C LEU A 141 9.06 -5.76 -9.72
N TRP A 142 10.14 -5.01 -9.48
CA TRP A 142 11.35 -5.15 -10.29
C TRP A 142 12.23 -6.27 -9.75
N PRO A 143 12.97 -6.96 -10.62
CA PRO A 143 13.64 -8.23 -10.27
C PRO A 143 14.74 -8.10 -9.23
N LYS A 144 15.37 -6.93 -9.11
CA LYS A 144 16.49 -6.70 -8.20
C LYS A 144 16.36 -5.34 -7.54
N PHE A 145 16.47 -5.30 -6.23
CA PHE A 145 16.56 -4.06 -5.45
C PHE A 145 18.03 -3.66 -5.35
N GLU A 146 18.39 -2.50 -5.89
CA GLU A 146 19.74 -1.95 -5.78
C GLU A 146 20.07 -1.58 -4.34
N ASP A 147 19.07 -1.12 -3.61
CA ASP A 147 19.16 -0.76 -2.20
C ASP A 147 18.43 -1.82 -1.34
N PRO A 148 19.17 -2.56 -0.48
CA PRO A 148 18.59 -3.56 0.43
C PRO A 148 17.52 -2.99 1.34
N ILE A 149 17.64 -1.73 1.78
CA ILE A 149 16.66 -1.05 2.63
C ILE A 149 15.32 -0.94 1.90
N VAL A 150 15.34 -0.70 0.61
CA VAL A 150 14.10 -0.67 -0.19
C VAL A 150 13.44 -2.04 -0.22
N GLY A 151 14.21 -3.10 -0.41
CA GLY A 151 13.71 -4.49 -0.37
C GLY A 151 13.06 -4.82 0.98
N GLU A 152 13.75 -4.49 2.07
CA GLU A 152 13.26 -4.69 3.44
C GLU A 152 11.94 -3.93 3.69
N ARG A 153 11.86 -2.64 3.33
CA ARG A 153 10.64 -1.84 3.47
C ARG A 153 9.47 -2.39 2.65
N LEU A 154 9.73 -2.94 1.49
CA LEU A 154 8.73 -3.60 0.66
C LEU A 154 8.25 -4.91 1.29
N ALA A 155 9.16 -5.68 1.90
CA ALA A 155 8.82 -6.90 2.63
C ALA A 155 7.96 -6.58 3.87
N PHE A 156 8.27 -5.56 4.65
CA PHE A 156 7.44 -5.12 5.79
C PHE A 156 5.99 -4.87 5.37
N THR A 157 5.78 -4.26 4.22
CA THR A 157 4.44 -3.95 3.72
C THR A 157 3.73 -5.12 3.01
N GLY A 158 4.38 -6.29 2.95
CA GLY A 158 3.88 -7.50 2.29
C GLY A 158 3.87 -7.40 0.77
N ALA A 159 4.70 -6.52 0.17
CA ALA A 159 4.85 -6.46 -1.28
C ALA A 159 5.64 -7.64 -1.84
N VAL A 160 6.48 -8.26 -1.01
CA VAL A 160 7.17 -9.53 -1.25
C VAL A 160 6.44 -10.62 -0.50
N LYS A 161 6.40 -11.83 -1.04
CA LYS A 161 5.74 -12.97 -0.40
C LYS A 161 6.54 -13.47 0.79
N ASP A 162 5.87 -13.70 1.91
CA ASP A 162 6.52 -14.15 3.15
C ASP A 162 7.12 -15.55 3.02
N GLU A 163 6.55 -16.42 2.18
CA GLU A 163 7.02 -17.79 1.94
C GLU A 163 8.48 -17.91 1.47
N ILE A 164 9.06 -16.82 0.98
CA ILE A 164 10.46 -16.77 0.48
C ILE A 164 11.37 -15.95 1.38
N LEU A 165 10.87 -15.51 2.55
CA LEU A 165 11.58 -14.62 3.46
C LEU A 165 11.87 -15.33 4.78
N ASP A 166 12.95 -14.93 5.43
CA ASP A 166 13.15 -15.16 6.85
C ASP A 166 12.17 -14.25 7.63
N VAL A 167 11.03 -14.83 8.03
CA VAL A 167 9.93 -14.10 8.65
C VAL A 167 10.32 -13.58 10.03
N GLU A 168 11.10 -14.34 10.79
CA GLU A 168 11.57 -13.97 12.14
C GLU A 168 12.56 -12.82 12.05
N GLY A 169 13.57 -12.94 11.20
CA GLY A 169 14.53 -11.87 10.96
C GLY A 169 13.87 -10.60 10.45
N LEU A 170 12.89 -10.72 9.54
CA LEU A 170 12.14 -9.59 9.02
C LEU A 170 11.31 -8.88 10.11
N ALA A 171 10.63 -9.64 10.97
CA ALA A 171 9.85 -9.09 12.06
C ALA A 171 10.74 -8.41 13.12
N GLY A 172 11.90 -9.03 13.42
CA GLY A 172 12.90 -8.43 14.30
C GLY A 172 13.39 -7.09 13.78
N ARG A 173 13.78 -7.02 12.50
CA ARG A 173 14.19 -5.76 11.86
C ARG A 173 13.07 -4.71 11.85
N LEU A 174 11.83 -5.12 11.63
CA LEU A 174 10.68 -4.23 11.73
C LEU A 174 10.53 -3.66 13.14
N LEU A 175 10.65 -4.50 14.16
CA LEU A 175 10.57 -4.07 15.55
C LEU A 175 11.67 -3.08 15.92
N GLU A 176 12.91 -3.29 15.47
CA GLU A 176 14.02 -2.33 15.66
C GLU A 176 13.68 -0.96 15.07
N VAL A 177 13.17 -0.93 13.83
CA VAL A 177 12.77 0.32 13.16
C VAL A 177 11.63 1.01 13.90
N ILE A 178 10.66 0.25 14.42
CA ILE A 178 9.54 0.84 15.17
C ILE A 178 10.01 1.31 16.56
N ALA A 179 10.88 0.57 17.20
CA ALA A 179 11.46 0.97 18.49
C ALA A 179 12.25 2.30 18.37
N GLU A 180 12.93 2.51 17.26
CA GLU A 180 13.66 3.75 16.98
C GLU A 180 12.72 4.91 16.62
N LEU A 181 11.78 4.71 15.69
CA LEU A 181 10.98 5.80 15.13
C LEU A 181 9.67 6.06 15.87
N TYR A 182 9.08 5.03 16.45
CA TYR A 182 7.76 5.06 17.11
C TYR A 182 7.73 4.22 18.40
N PRO A 183 8.65 4.43 19.36
CA PRO A 183 8.75 3.59 20.56
C PRO A 183 7.45 3.54 21.35
N GLN A 184 6.76 4.67 21.47
CA GLN A 184 5.49 4.76 22.19
C GLN A 184 4.39 3.88 21.56
N SER A 185 4.38 3.72 20.24
CA SER A 185 3.43 2.84 19.54
C SER A 185 3.68 1.36 19.89
N LEU A 186 4.95 0.96 19.97
CA LEU A 186 5.35 -0.39 20.37
C LEU A 186 4.97 -0.68 21.82
N GLU A 187 5.34 0.22 22.73
CA GLU A 187 5.06 0.11 24.16
C GLU A 187 3.56 0.03 24.45
N ALA A 188 2.78 0.91 23.81
CA ALA A 188 1.33 0.93 23.98
C ALA A 188 0.67 -0.33 23.44
N ARG A 189 1.12 -0.81 22.26
CA ARG A 189 0.54 -1.98 21.60
C ARG A 189 0.76 -3.26 22.35
N TYR A 190 1.98 -3.49 22.83
CA TYR A 190 2.36 -4.74 23.49
C TYR A 190 2.41 -4.65 25.02
N LYS A 191 2.16 -3.45 25.59
CA LYS A 191 2.24 -3.19 27.04
C LYS A 191 3.61 -3.56 27.61
N VAL A 192 4.64 -3.20 26.89
CA VAL A 192 6.04 -3.37 27.26
C VAL A 192 6.66 -2.02 27.61
N LYS A 193 7.76 -2.02 28.33
CA LYS A 193 8.65 -0.87 28.48
C LYS A 193 9.94 -1.20 27.76
N LEU A 194 10.32 -0.33 26.86
CA LEU A 194 11.61 -0.46 26.18
C LEU A 194 12.72 0.05 27.12
N PRO A 195 13.85 -0.65 27.20
CA PRO A 195 15.00 -0.16 27.94
C PRO A 195 15.64 1.04 27.26
N THR A 196 16.52 1.74 27.96
CA THR A 196 17.26 2.87 27.38
C THR A 196 18.25 2.40 26.31
N GLU A 197 18.84 1.23 26.51
CA GLU A 197 19.72 0.60 25.53
C GLU A 197 18.89 -0.09 24.45
N PRO A 198 19.25 0.10 23.16
CA PRO A 198 18.54 -0.57 22.06
C PRO A 198 18.63 -2.09 22.19
N LEU A 199 17.49 -2.76 22.08
CA LEU A 199 17.41 -4.21 21.97
C LEU A 199 17.57 -4.66 20.52
N ALA A 200 18.22 -5.80 20.34
CA ALA A 200 18.28 -6.46 19.04
C ALA A 200 16.90 -7.01 18.63
N GLY A 201 16.70 -7.18 17.33
CA GLY A 201 15.40 -7.60 16.79
C GLY A 201 14.85 -8.90 17.37
N HIS A 202 15.72 -9.88 17.62
CA HIS A 202 15.32 -11.16 18.25
C HIS A 202 14.88 -10.96 19.69
N GLU A 203 15.54 -10.09 20.47
CA GLU A 203 15.18 -9.77 21.85
C GLU A 203 13.81 -9.05 21.91
N LEU A 204 13.58 -8.12 20.97
CA LEU A 204 12.29 -7.44 20.84
C LEU A 204 11.18 -8.44 20.47
N LEU A 205 11.47 -9.39 19.61
CA LEU A 205 10.52 -10.41 19.19
C LEU A 205 10.17 -11.35 20.34
N GLU A 206 11.14 -11.78 21.12
CA GLU A 206 10.93 -12.56 22.35
C GLU A 206 10.11 -11.77 23.38
N LEU A 207 10.43 -10.50 23.60
CA LEU A 207 9.71 -9.62 24.52
C LEU A 207 8.22 -9.53 24.13
N VAL A 208 7.94 -9.32 22.85
CA VAL A 208 6.57 -9.27 22.31
C VAL A 208 5.86 -10.62 22.45
N GLY A 209 6.51 -11.71 22.05
CA GLY A 209 5.96 -13.05 22.12
C GLY A 209 5.62 -13.47 23.54
N ARG A 210 6.51 -13.20 24.50
CA ARG A 210 6.29 -13.47 25.93
C ARG A 210 5.12 -12.67 26.49
N LYS A 211 5.04 -11.37 26.17
CA LYS A 211 3.93 -10.50 26.61
C LYS A 211 2.58 -10.89 26.01
N ARG A 212 2.58 -11.48 24.83
CA ARG A 212 1.37 -11.97 24.17
C ARG A 212 1.00 -13.40 24.55
N GLY A 213 1.82 -14.06 25.40
CA GLY A 213 1.60 -15.44 25.79
C GLY A 213 1.77 -16.43 24.62
N MET A 214 2.61 -16.08 23.65
CA MET A 214 2.95 -16.95 22.52
C MET A 214 4.08 -17.88 22.94
N LEU A 215 3.73 -18.96 23.65
CA LEU A 215 4.68 -19.89 24.19
C LEU A 215 4.45 -21.28 23.58
N VAL A 216 5.54 -22.02 23.36
CA VAL A 216 5.54 -23.42 23.02
C VAL A 216 5.61 -24.29 24.31
N SER A 217 5.48 -25.61 24.13
CA SER A 217 5.67 -26.56 25.23
C SER A 217 7.08 -26.41 25.81
N GLY A 218 7.18 -26.20 27.13
CA GLY A 218 8.46 -25.88 27.80
C GLY A 218 8.62 -24.43 28.21
N GLY A 219 7.71 -23.53 27.80
CA GLY A 219 7.70 -22.11 28.23
C GLY A 219 8.61 -21.20 27.41
N GLU A 220 9.19 -21.70 26.33
CA GLU A 220 9.93 -20.89 25.36
C GLU A 220 8.97 -20.10 24.46
N VAL A 221 9.44 -19.00 23.91
CA VAL A 221 8.62 -18.17 23.02
C VAL A 221 8.51 -18.82 21.63
N ASP A 222 7.29 -18.89 21.12
CA ASP A 222 7.00 -19.21 19.73
C ASP A 222 7.32 -17.99 18.86
N THR A 223 8.57 -17.89 18.44
CA THR A 223 9.11 -16.73 17.72
C THR A 223 8.52 -16.63 16.32
N GLU A 224 8.25 -17.74 15.65
CA GLU A 224 7.61 -17.75 14.33
C GLU A 224 6.18 -17.16 14.41
N ARG A 225 5.39 -17.64 15.36
CA ARG A 225 4.04 -17.11 15.60
C ARG A 225 4.05 -15.64 16.00
N ALA A 226 5.01 -15.22 16.82
CA ALA A 226 5.20 -13.82 17.19
C ALA A 226 5.54 -12.96 15.97
N ALA A 227 6.44 -13.44 15.11
CA ALA A 227 6.85 -12.75 13.89
C ALA A 227 5.69 -12.53 12.91
N ILE A 228 4.92 -13.58 12.62
CA ILE A 228 3.73 -13.49 11.78
C ILE A 228 2.75 -12.46 12.36
N THR A 229 2.51 -12.50 13.66
CA THR A 229 1.60 -11.57 14.33
C THR A 229 2.07 -10.12 14.24
N VAL A 230 3.35 -9.87 14.45
CA VAL A 230 3.95 -8.53 14.36
C VAL A 230 3.78 -7.95 12.94
N LEU A 231 4.11 -8.74 11.91
CA LEU A 231 3.96 -8.32 10.52
C LEU A 231 2.50 -8.04 10.14
N ASP A 232 1.58 -8.90 10.57
CA ASP A 232 0.15 -8.72 10.31
C ASP A 232 -0.41 -7.49 11.02
N GLU A 233 0.01 -7.23 12.25
CA GLU A 233 -0.41 -6.05 13.01
C GLU A 233 0.12 -4.76 12.41
N PHE A 234 1.36 -4.75 11.93
CA PHE A 234 1.92 -3.62 11.19
C PHE A 234 1.16 -3.37 9.87
N ARG A 235 0.97 -4.41 9.06
CA ARG A 235 0.24 -4.34 7.78
C ARG A 235 -1.23 -3.96 7.96
N GLY A 236 -1.80 -4.29 9.11
CA GLY A 236 -3.16 -3.93 9.52
C GLY A 236 -3.30 -2.54 10.14
N GLY A 237 -2.19 -1.83 10.40
CA GLY A 237 -2.16 -0.50 11.03
C GLY A 237 -2.49 -0.52 12.52
N LYS A 238 -2.18 -1.63 13.21
CA LYS A 238 -2.28 -1.76 14.67
C LYS A 238 -0.96 -1.48 15.37
N LEU A 239 0.12 -1.43 14.61
CA LEU A 239 1.48 -1.17 15.03
C LEU A 239 2.10 -0.15 14.07
N GLY A 240 2.86 0.81 14.59
CA GLY A 240 3.47 1.89 13.80
C GLY A 240 2.81 3.25 14.04
N ALA A 241 2.82 4.12 13.03
CA ALA A 241 2.33 5.50 13.13
C ALA A 241 0.81 5.59 13.13
#